data_570a144320e0405f24bdfe3d231a1a1b
#
_entry.id   570a144320e0405f24bdfe3d231a1a1b
#
_cell.length_a   1.000
_cell.length_b   1.000
_cell.length_c   1.000
_cell.angle_alpha   90.00
_cell.angle_beta   90.00
_cell.angle_gamma   90.00
#
_symmetry.space_group_name_H-M   'P 1'
#
loop_
_entity.id
_entity.type
_entity.pdbx_description
1 polymer ?
#
loop_
_entity_poly.entity_id
_entity_poly.type
_entity_poly.pdbx_seq_one_letter_code
_entity_poly.pdbx_strand_id
1 'polypeptide(L)'
;MKKILFAALLCLGITANAQQITEKDTQRARQLVSRMTLEEKCSYLSGLTSFSLRAIPRLGIPEIWLADGPQGVRNHTEHSTLFPSGILSAATWNRDLAERYGSSLGTDARARGISIMLGPGANMYRSPLCGRSYEYFGEDPYLCGETAKHYI
;
A
#
# COMPACT_ATOMS: atom_id res chain seq x y z
N MET A 1 -41.44 -27.93 23.66
CA MET A 1 -40.01 -27.76 24.02
C MET A 1 -39.26 -27.45 22.75
N LYS A 2 -38.95 -26.21 22.53
CA LYS A 2 -38.25 -25.70 21.31
C LYS A 2 -36.76 -25.80 21.53
N LYS A 3 -36.07 -26.62 20.72
CA LYS A 3 -34.60 -26.71 20.74
C LYS A 3 -34.05 -25.50 19.95
N ILE A 4 -33.43 -24.57 20.67
CA ILE A 4 -32.70 -23.46 20.08
C ILE A 4 -31.34 -24.00 19.64
N LEU A 5 -31.16 -24.08 18.32
CA LEU A 5 -29.89 -24.46 17.72
C LEU A 5 -29.00 -23.19 17.67
N PHE A 6 -28.02 -23.11 18.54
CA PHE A 6 -27.00 -22.06 18.54
C PHE A 6 -26.01 -22.39 17.43
N ALA A 7 -26.16 -21.73 16.29
CA ALA A 7 -25.13 -21.74 15.24
C ALA A 7 -23.99 -20.81 15.69
N ALA A 8 -22.92 -21.39 16.19
CA ALA A 8 -21.67 -20.68 16.42
C ALA A 8 -21.07 -20.29 15.05
N LEU A 9 -21.27 -19.05 14.65
CA LEU A 9 -20.61 -18.48 13.49
C LEU A 9 -19.13 -18.31 13.86
N LEU A 10 -18.31 -19.25 13.41
CA LEU A 10 -16.85 -19.16 13.52
C LEU A 10 -16.39 -18.04 12.59
N CYS A 11 -16.23 -16.84 13.12
CA CYS A 11 -15.50 -15.78 12.44
C CYS A 11 -14.03 -16.23 12.35
N LEU A 12 -13.68 -16.92 11.26
CA LEU A 12 -12.29 -17.06 10.83
C LEU A 12 -11.79 -15.65 10.52
N GLY A 13 -11.14 -15.04 11.49
CA GLY A 13 -10.38 -13.83 11.28
C GLY A 13 -9.33 -14.12 10.21
N ILE A 14 -9.60 -13.69 8.97
CA ILE A 14 -8.59 -13.63 7.94
C ILE A 14 -7.64 -12.53 8.39
N THR A 15 -6.61 -12.90 9.12
CA THR A 15 -5.48 -12.00 9.35
C THR A 15 -4.89 -11.72 7.97
N ALA A 16 -5.03 -10.50 7.50
CA ALA A 16 -4.35 -10.02 6.31
C ALA A 16 -2.85 -9.94 6.65
N ASN A 17 -2.18 -11.09 6.66
CA ASN A 17 -0.73 -11.08 6.67
C ASN A 17 -0.27 -10.46 5.36
N ALA A 18 0.56 -9.44 5.44
CA ALA A 18 1.28 -8.93 4.26
C ALA A 18 1.93 -10.14 3.59
N GLN A 19 1.56 -10.41 2.35
CA GLN A 19 2.01 -11.60 1.65
C GLN A 19 3.51 -11.48 1.42
N GLN A 20 4.30 -12.25 2.16
CA GLN A 20 5.74 -12.27 1.98
C GLN A 20 6.07 -12.78 0.58
N ILE A 21 6.91 -12.03 -0.14
CA ILE A 21 7.42 -12.44 -1.45
C ILE A 21 8.24 -13.72 -1.26
N THR A 22 7.79 -14.79 -1.90
CA THR A 22 8.46 -16.08 -1.85
C THR A 22 9.51 -16.20 -2.94
N GLU A 23 10.44 -17.16 -2.79
CA GLU A 23 11.40 -17.48 -3.87
C GLU A 23 10.68 -17.91 -5.16
N LYS A 24 9.53 -18.56 -5.05
CA LYS A 24 8.68 -18.92 -6.20
C LYS A 24 8.18 -17.69 -6.94
N ASP A 25 7.76 -16.63 -6.21
CA ASP A 25 7.31 -15.38 -6.83
C ASP A 25 8.46 -14.67 -7.53
N THR A 26 9.64 -14.66 -6.90
CA THR A 26 10.86 -14.10 -7.49
C THR A 26 11.26 -14.83 -8.77
N GLN A 27 11.22 -16.16 -8.78
CA GLN A 27 11.49 -16.97 -9.97
C GLN A 27 10.48 -16.71 -11.08
N ARG A 28 9.18 -16.63 -10.75
CA ARG A 28 8.12 -16.29 -11.70
C ARG A 28 8.35 -14.91 -12.31
N ALA A 29 8.68 -13.92 -11.49
CA ALA A 29 8.99 -12.57 -11.98
C ALA A 29 10.18 -12.57 -12.95
N ARG A 30 11.28 -13.26 -12.62
CA ARG A 30 12.45 -13.41 -13.49
C ARG A 30 12.09 -14.08 -14.82
N GLN A 31 11.25 -15.12 -14.81
CA GLN A 31 10.78 -15.78 -16.03
C GLN A 31 9.94 -14.84 -16.90
N LEU A 32 9.06 -14.04 -16.31
CA LEU A 32 8.28 -13.04 -17.05
C LEU A 32 9.20 -12.00 -17.69
N VAL A 33 10.14 -11.43 -16.90
CA VAL A 33 11.10 -10.42 -17.38
C VAL A 33 12.00 -10.95 -18.49
N SER A 34 12.43 -12.23 -18.42
CA SER A 34 13.26 -12.83 -19.48
C SER A 34 12.51 -12.97 -20.82
N ARG A 35 11.19 -13.06 -20.78
CA ARG A 35 10.32 -13.16 -21.96
C ARG A 35 9.91 -11.81 -22.53
N MET A 36 10.13 -10.71 -21.80
CA MET A 36 9.84 -9.36 -22.28
C MET A 36 10.88 -8.91 -23.30
N THR A 37 10.43 -8.25 -24.35
CA THR A 37 11.31 -7.52 -25.27
C THR A 37 11.92 -6.29 -24.59
N LEU A 38 12.99 -5.75 -25.17
CA LEU A 38 13.58 -4.51 -24.65
C LEU A 38 12.57 -3.35 -24.67
N GLU A 39 11.80 -3.26 -25.73
CA GLU A 39 10.76 -2.25 -25.91
C GLU A 39 9.67 -2.34 -24.83
N GLU A 40 9.20 -3.57 -24.54
CA GLU A 40 8.24 -3.80 -23.45
C GLU A 40 8.81 -3.44 -22.07
N LYS A 41 10.08 -3.75 -21.82
CA LYS A 41 10.74 -3.37 -20.56
C LYS A 41 10.80 -1.85 -20.41
N CYS A 42 11.23 -1.13 -21.43
CA CYS A 42 11.30 0.32 -21.44
C CYS A 42 9.89 0.94 -21.28
N SER A 43 8.93 0.44 -22.03
CA SER A 43 7.53 0.91 -21.96
C SER A 43 6.87 0.64 -20.60
N TYR A 44 7.19 -0.49 -19.96
CA TYR A 44 6.68 -0.81 -18.64
C TYR A 44 7.24 0.14 -17.56
N LEU A 45 8.54 0.46 -17.64
CA LEU A 45 9.17 1.38 -16.69
C LEU A 45 8.71 2.84 -16.87
N SER A 46 8.35 3.25 -18.07
CA SER A 46 7.88 4.61 -18.33
C SER A 46 6.42 4.85 -17.90
N GLY A 47 5.69 3.78 -17.60
CA GLY A 47 4.27 3.85 -17.27
C GLY A 47 3.37 4.03 -18.48
N LEU A 48 2.07 3.99 -18.26
CA LEU A 48 1.02 4.28 -19.24
C LEU A 48 0.44 5.68 -19.00
N THR A 49 0.16 5.96 -17.74
CA THR A 49 -0.29 7.27 -17.24
C THR A 49 0.56 7.68 -16.04
N SER A 50 0.23 8.80 -15.41
CA SER A 50 0.87 9.21 -14.16
C SER A 50 0.70 8.19 -13.02
N PHE A 51 -0.32 7.32 -13.11
CA PHE A 51 -0.71 6.40 -12.05
C PHE A 51 -1.04 4.99 -12.55
N SER A 52 -0.53 4.59 -13.72
CA SER A 52 -0.66 3.20 -14.16
C SER A 52 0.55 2.70 -14.94
N LEU A 53 0.82 1.40 -14.78
CA LEU A 53 1.80 0.68 -15.57
C LEU A 53 1.08 -0.09 -16.67
N ARG A 54 1.69 -0.10 -17.86
CA ARG A 54 1.12 -0.72 -19.05
C ARG A 54 0.95 -2.24 -18.90
N ALA A 55 -0.20 -2.73 -19.30
CA ALA A 55 -0.41 -4.17 -19.44
C ALA A 55 0.50 -4.77 -20.52
N ILE A 56 0.87 -6.04 -20.35
CA ILE A 56 1.53 -6.86 -21.38
C ILE A 56 0.70 -8.13 -21.55
N PRO A 57 -0.39 -8.08 -22.35
CA PRO A 57 -1.38 -9.17 -22.41
C PRO A 57 -0.80 -10.50 -22.86
N ARG A 58 0.17 -10.51 -23.80
CA ARG A 58 0.83 -11.74 -24.27
C ARG A 58 1.58 -12.49 -23.18
N LEU A 59 1.94 -11.82 -22.07
CA LEU A 59 2.59 -12.41 -20.90
C LEU A 59 1.64 -12.59 -19.72
N GLY A 60 0.37 -12.21 -19.88
CA GLY A 60 -0.63 -12.25 -18.80
C GLY A 60 -0.36 -11.21 -17.70
N ILE A 61 0.37 -10.13 -18.03
CA ILE A 61 0.62 -9.02 -17.08
C ILE A 61 -0.51 -8.00 -17.27
N PRO A 62 -1.35 -7.78 -16.24
CA PRO A 62 -2.42 -6.80 -16.32
C PRO A 62 -1.88 -5.37 -16.22
N GLU A 63 -2.73 -4.40 -16.48
CA GLU A 63 -2.46 -3.02 -16.08
C GLU A 63 -2.40 -2.92 -14.56
N ILE A 64 -1.36 -2.25 -14.05
CA ILE A 64 -1.14 -2.07 -12.61
C ILE A 64 -1.48 -0.63 -12.26
N TRP A 65 -2.43 -0.46 -11.36
CA TRP A 65 -2.86 0.85 -10.89
C TRP A 65 -2.12 1.24 -9.62
N LEU A 66 -1.62 2.48 -9.63
CA LEU A 66 -1.01 3.14 -8.48
C LEU A 66 -1.99 4.18 -7.93
N ALA A 67 -1.96 4.43 -6.64
CA ALA A 67 -2.66 5.57 -6.06
C ALA A 67 -1.71 6.39 -5.20
N ASP A 68 -1.82 7.68 -5.37
CA ASP A 68 -1.27 8.65 -4.45
C ASP A 68 -2.12 8.69 -3.18
N GLY A 69 -1.52 9.02 -2.07
CA GLY A 69 -2.20 9.28 -0.83
C GLY A 69 -1.79 8.42 0.35
N PRO A 70 -0.72 8.81 1.09
CA PRO A 70 -0.37 8.15 2.35
C PRO A 70 -1.44 8.33 3.44
N GLN A 71 -2.43 9.20 3.22
CA GLN A 71 -3.53 9.52 4.13
C GLN A 71 -4.90 9.14 3.57
N GLY A 72 -4.96 8.31 2.53
CA GLY A 72 -6.17 7.84 1.87
C GLY A 72 -5.97 7.67 0.37
N VAL A 73 -6.71 6.77 -0.22
CA VAL A 73 -6.65 6.50 -1.66
C VAL A 73 -7.18 7.70 -2.44
N ARG A 74 -6.33 8.40 -3.19
CA ARG A 74 -6.73 9.63 -3.90
C ARG A 74 -7.24 9.41 -5.32
N ASN A 75 -6.67 8.43 -6.01
CA ASN A 75 -6.93 8.22 -7.43
C ASN A 75 -7.93 7.10 -7.64
N HIS A 76 -8.62 7.13 -8.76
CA HIS A 76 -9.57 6.11 -9.21
C HIS A 76 -10.75 5.86 -8.26
N THR A 77 -11.15 6.89 -7.52
CA THR A 77 -12.28 6.81 -6.62
C THR A 77 -12.97 8.17 -6.49
N GLU A 78 -14.29 8.17 -6.45
CA GLU A 78 -15.06 9.37 -6.14
C GLU A 78 -15.04 9.69 -4.64
N HIS A 79 -14.96 8.64 -3.82
CA HIS A 79 -14.96 8.73 -2.36
C HIS A 79 -13.88 7.83 -1.77
N SER A 80 -13.19 8.32 -0.76
CA SER A 80 -12.16 7.61 -0.03
C SER A 80 -12.19 7.96 1.44
N THR A 81 -11.70 7.05 2.27
CA THR A 81 -11.50 7.33 3.69
C THR A 81 -10.29 8.24 3.87
N LEU A 82 -10.48 9.36 4.55
CA LEU A 82 -9.37 10.21 4.98
C LEU A 82 -8.82 9.68 6.30
N PHE A 83 -7.55 9.33 6.28
CA PHE A 83 -6.79 8.92 7.46
C PHE A 83 -6.08 10.13 8.09
N PRO A 84 -5.64 10.01 9.35
CA PRO A 84 -4.86 11.05 10.02
C PRO A 84 -3.60 11.42 9.26
N SER A 85 -3.08 12.63 9.49
CA SER A 85 -1.83 13.08 8.90
C SER A 85 -0.64 12.24 9.38
N GLY A 86 0.44 12.18 8.59
CA GLY A 86 1.64 11.43 8.92
C GLY A 86 2.25 11.87 10.25
N ILE A 87 2.37 13.18 10.47
CA ILE A 87 2.88 13.73 11.72
C ILE A 87 2.03 13.34 12.95
N LEU A 88 0.70 13.29 12.79
CA LEU A 88 -0.19 12.85 13.86
C LEU A 88 -0.02 11.36 14.15
N SER A 89 0.15 10.53 13.13
CA SER A 89 0.43 9.11 13.30
C SER A 89 1.73 8.88 14.06
N ALA A 90 2.80 9.55 13.68
CA ALA A 90 4.09 9.46 14.36
C ALA A 90 4.05 9.99 15.81
N ALA A 91 3.30 11.06 16.07
CA ALA A 91 3.13 11.63 17.41
C ALA A 91 2.46 10.67 18.42
N THR A 92 1.83 9.60 17.95
CA THR A 92 1.28 8.58 18.85
C THR A 92 2.34 7.69 19.49
N TRP A 93 3.53 7.56 18.89
CA TRP A 93 4.60 6.64 19.30
C TRP A 93 4.13 5.17 19.38
N ASN A 94 3.05 4.84 18.69
CA ASN A 94 2.37 3.54 18.80
C ASN A 94 2.54 2.73 17.50
N ARG A 95 3.35 1.69 17.58
CA ARG A 95 3.66 0.78 16.45
C ARG A 95 2.42 0.00 15.98
N ASP A 96 1.63 -0.50 16.92
CA ASP A 96 0.42 -1.29 16.59
C ASP A 96 -0.62 -0.41 15.87
N LEU A 97 -0.68 0.88 16.24
CA LEU A 97 -1.55 1.83 15.56
C LEU A 97 -1.05 2.12 14.14
N ALA A 98 0.26 2.23 13.95
CA ALA A 98 0.86 2.41 12.61
C ALA A 98 0.56 1.21 11.69
N GLU A 99 0.69 -0.02 12.21
CA GLU A 99 0.34 -1.25 11.49
C GLU A 99 -1.15 -1.31 11.13
N ARG A 100 -2.01 -0.99 12.08
CA ARG A 100 -3.47 -0.94 11.82
C ARG A 100 -3.83 0.12 10.79
N TYR A 101 -3.14 1.25 10.81
CA TYR A 101 -3.31 2.32 9.82
C TYR A 101 -2.95 1.80 8.42
N GLY A 102 -1.75 1.27 8.23
CA GLY A 102 -1.29 0.74 6.95
C GLY A 102 -2.17 -0.39 6.43
N SER A 103 -2.54 -1.33 7.30
CA SER A 103 -3.46 -2.44 6.97
C SER A 103 -4.84 -1.95 6.51
N SER A 104 -5.39 -0.95 7.18
CA SER A 104 -6.69 -0.36 6.80
C SER A 104 -6.62 0.35 5.45
N LEU A 105 -5.55 1.12 5.22
CA LEU A 105 -5.32 1.80 3.95
C LEU A 105 -5.09 0.80 2.81
N GLY A 106 -4.30 -0.25 3.05
CA GLY A 106 -4.08 -1.32 2.06
C GLY A 106 -5.35 -2.07 1.69
N THR A 107 -6.23 -2.30 2.67
CA THR A 107 -7.55 -2.91 2.44
C THR A 107 -8.43 -2.00 1.59
N ASP A 108 -8.46 -0.71 1.88
CA ASP A 108 -9.22 0.28 1.10
C ASP A 108 -8.69 0.39 -0.33
N ALA A 109 -7.37 0.44 -0.50
CA ALA A 109 -6.72 0.46 -1.81
C ALA A 109 -7.05 -0.79 -2.64
N ARG A 110 -6.95 -1.97 -2.05
CA ARG A 110 -7.26 -3.24 -2.72
C ARG A 110 -8.72 -3.33 -3.14
N ALA A 111 -9.64 -2.88 -2.30
CA ALA A 111 -11.07 -2.84 -2.63
C ALA A 111 -11.37 -1.94 -3.84
N ARG A 112 -10.49 -0.99 -4.15
CA ARG A 112 -10.57 -0.06 -5.29
C ARG A 112 -9.73 -0.50 -6.50
N GLY A 113 -9.15 -1.69 -6.47
CA GLY A 113 -8.31 -2.20 -7.56
C GLY A 113 -6.92 -1.56 -7.64
N ILE A 114 -6.49 -0.85 -6.61
CA ILE A 114 -5.15 -0.29 -6.52
C ILE A 114 -4.16 -1.37 -6.07
N SER A 115 -3.08 -1.52 -6.81
CA SER A 115 -2.05 -2.52 -6.54
C SER A 115 -0.82 -1.93 -5.83
N ILE A 116 -0.57 -0.64 -6.01
CA ILE A 116 0.58 0.04 -5.42
C ILE A 116 0.12 1.36 -4.80
N MET A 117 0.30 1.48 -3.49
CA MET A 117 0.13 2.76 -2.79
C MET A 117 1.43 3.54 -2.76
N LEU A 118 1.37 4.82 -3.11
CA LEU A 118 2.51 5.74 -2.99
C LEU A 118 2.52 6.33 -1.57
N GLY A 119 3.04 5.57 -0.66
CA GLY A 119 3.12 5.84 0.78
C GLY A 119 3.95 4.79 1.50
N PRO A 120 4.32 5.03 2.75
CA PRO A 120 4.10 6.25 3.53
C PRO A 120 5.01 7.42 3.12
N GLY A 121 4.67 8.63 3.58
CA GLY A 121 5.55 9.79 3.51
C GLY A 121 6.68 9.70 4.54
N ALA A 122 7.68 8.87 4.28
CA ALA A 122 8.78 8.60 5.22
C ALA A 122 9.94 9.59 5.13
N ASN A 123 9.73 10.77 4.58
CA ASN A 123 10.76 11.81 4.53
C ASN A 123 10.94 12.49 5.90
N MET A 124 12.19 12.68 6.27
CA MET A 124 12.52 13.53 7.40
C MET A 124 12.52 15.01 6.98
N TYR A 125 11.96 15.86 7.80
CA TYR A 125 12.06 17.31 7.60
C TYR A 125 12.71 17.98 8.82
N ARG A 126 13.60 18.92 8.58
CA ARG A 126 14.30 19.70 9.64
C ARG A 126 13.86 21.17 9.68
N SER A 127 13.19 21.60 8.62
CA SER A 127 12.66 22.95 8.52
C SER A 127 11.14 22.92 8.45
N PRO A 128 10.42 23.75 9.20
CA PRO A 128 8.97 23.86 9.08
C PRO A 128 8.52 24.51 7.76
N LEU A 129 9.44 25.08 7.00
CA LEU A 129 9.16 25.77 5.74
C LEU A 129 8.98 24.79 4.57
N CYS A 130 8.09 23.81 4.73
CA CYS A 130 7.73 22.84 3.71
C CYS A 130 6.22 22.63 3.71
N GLY A 131 5.59 22.86 2.55
CA GLY A 131 4.14 22.70 2.38
C GLY A 131 3.64 21.26 2.56
N ARG A 132 4.54 20.26 2.60
CA ARG A 132 4.22 18.84 2.75
C ARG A 132 4.63 18.25 4.11
N SER A 133 5.05 19.07 5.06
CA SER A 133 5.48 18.60 6.40
C SER A 133 4.38 17.83 7.15
N TYR A 134 3.12 18.14 6.88
CA TYR A 134 1.97 17.46 7.51
C TYR A 134 1.86 15.96 7.16
N GLU A 135 2.35 15.55 5.99
CA GLU A 135 2.26 14.16 5.54
C GLU A 135 3.46 13.29 5.92
N TYR A 136 4.51 13.89 6.48
CA TYR A 136 5.71 13.19 6.92
C TYR A 136 5.68 12.86 8.41
N PHE A 137 6.59 11.98 8.84
CA PHE A 137 6.61 11.46 10.21
C PHE A 137 7.44 12.31 11.19
N GLY A 138 8.05 13.41 10.73
CA GLY A 138 8.81 14.32 11.58
C GLY A 138 10.29 14.37 11.22
N GLU A 139 11.09 14.93 12.15
CA GLU A 139 12.53 15.15 11.95
C GLU A 139 13.42 14.02 12.49
N ASP A 140 12.91 13.20 13.41
CA ASP A 140 13.66 12.12 14.02
C ASP A 140 13.72 10.89 13.10
N PRO A 141 14.92 10.44 12.69
CA PRO A 141 15.07 9.33 11.76
C PRO A 141 14.64 7.98 12.36
N TYR A 142 14.80 7.78 13.65
CA TYR A 142 14.40 6.55 14.30
C TYR A 142 12.87 6.43 14.37
N LEU A 143 12.19 7.46 14.83
CA LEU A 143 10.74 7.51 14.88
C LEU A 143 10.14 7.36 13.47
N CYS A 144 10.72 8.06 12.48
CA CYS A 144 10.31 7.99 11.09
C CYS A 144 10.44 6.56 10.54
N GLY A 145 11.58 5.92 10.75
CA GLY A 145 11.86 4.56 10.30
C GLY A 145 10.97 3.51 10.97
N GLU A 146 10.80 3.58 12.28
CA GLU A 146 9.93 2.64 13.02
C GLU A 146 8.46 2.80 12.64
N THR A 147 7.98 4.04 12.50
CA THR A 147 6.60 4.29 12.06
C THR A 147 6.37 3.77 10.64
N ALA A 148 7.29 4.07 9.71
CA ALA A 148 7.20 3.60 8.32
C ALA A 148 7.22 2.08 8.22
N LYS A 149 8.12 1.42 8.96
CA LYS A 149 8.24 -0.04 8.99
C LYS A 149 6.95 -0.74 9.42
N HIS A 150 6.27 -0.21 10.40
CA HIS A 150 5.01 -0.78 10.89
C HIS A 150 3.81 -0.38 10.04
N TYR A 151 3.89 0.74 9.34
CA TYR A 151 2.86 1.14 8.38
C TYR A 151 2.89 0.25 7.12
N ILE A 152 4.05 -0.22 6.64
CA ILE A 152 4.22 -1.06 5.45
C ILE A 152 3.89 -2.53 5.77
#